data_26cf458403ebf65c91a3d642c34b94d2
#
_entry.id   26cf458403ebf65c91a3d642c34b94d2
#
_cell.length_a   1.000
_cell.length_b   1.000
_cell.length_c   1.000
_cell.angle_alpha   90.00
_cell.angle_beta   90.00
_cell.angle_gamma   90.00
#
_symmetry.space_group_name_H-M   'P 1'
#
loop_
_entity.id
_entity.type
_entity.pdbx_description
1 polymer ?
#
loop_
_entity_poly.entity_id
_entity_poly.type
_entity_poly.pdbx_seq_one_letter_code
_entity_poly.pdbx_strand_id
1 'polypeptide(L)'
;MKKLLSVVLCAVLLFSALGVQALAVNAGDYAALPYKNYCYLGDSISWGYGLDPNMDNHDKFSLDKRVPGSFTDIIAGVLEQNNGATVHPAASSGSRLCDYRILFERGMGVENPYDRANDWYGNRHPERTEVLRQSGNQVVSWVREADLITLQLGINDLTAALVNSLYATGLVDLDKIQQLSLSDPSTLADYLTTALTNVCQSPDILGNVIRTFNSEIVDIRANAREVLKDVTTLAPEADVIVVGYHKAVQELRVIGGTDFSVIFDIANAALVSLNDYYAALANEFGNVYYVDAPNASIFYEEGTHLIDIVKDIKGFLYGVHPDHEGHAYIAGRVLDALRDLNAVCRHEHTKNVCETKELPCGVQIITTEYCTDCGEVLHWGKVVTPYGTYTTPAYTINNAVTTVFGNIHRVVGHIFGGLTQAFTK
;
A
#
# COMPACT_ATOMS: atom_id res chain seq x y z
N MET A 1 49.90 -12.70 -16.90
CA MET A 1 48.77 -13.23 -16.15
C MET A 1 48.39 -12.38 -14.92
N LYS A 2 49.25 -12.10 -13.93
CA LYS A 2 48.90 -11.31 -12.74
C LYS A 2 48.34 -9.90 -13.04
N LYS A 3 48.91 -9.17 -14.03
CA LYS A 3 48.43 -7.84 -14.43
C LYS A 3 47.04 -7.89 -15.11
N LEU A 4 46.77 -8.94 -15.89
CA LEU A 4 45.46 -9.12 -16.53
C LEU A 4 44.35 -9.44 -15.48
N LEU A 5 44.69 -10.28 -14.50
CA LEU A 5 43.79 -10.61 -13.40
C LEU A 5 43.45 -9.39 -12.53
N SER A 6 44.43 -8.50 -12.27
CA SER A 6 44.17 -7.25 -11.54
C SER A 6 43.29 -6.29 -12.32
N VAL A 7 43.45 -6.19 -13.64
CA VAL A 7 42.60 -5.33 -14.49
C VAL A 7 41.17 -5.88 -14.54
N VAL A 8 40.99 -7.19 -14.67
CA VAL A 8 39.67 -7.83 -14.65
C VAL A 8 38.99 -7.65 -13.26
N LEU A 9 39.75 -7.83 -12.17
CA LEU A 9 39.25 -7.65 -10.82
C LEU A 9 38.85 -6.19 -10.56
N CYS A 10 39.66 -5.23 -11.00
CA CYS A 10 39.30 -3.80 -10.91
C CYS A 10 38.07 -3.44 -11.80
N ALA A 11 37.97 -4.03 -12.98
CA ALA A 11 36.79 -3.82 -13.83
C ALA A 11 35.53 -4.40 -13.18
N VAL A 12 35.57 -5.62 -12.64
CA VAL A 12 34.44 -6.24 -11.93
C VAL A 12 34.04 -5.42 -10.69
N LEU A 13 35.03 -4.92 -9.92
CA LEU A 13 34.75 -4.05 -8.76
C LEU A 13 34.19 -2.68 -9.18
N LEU A 14 34.61 -2.11 -10.30
CA LEU A 14 34.11 -0.87 -10.85
C LEU A 14 32.68 -1.07 -11.41
N PHE A 15 32.43 -2.19 -12.11
CA PHE A 15 31.08 -2.48 -12.61
C PHE A 15 30.10 -2.82 -11.48
N SER A 16 30.52 -3.51 -10.42
CA SER A 16 29.68 -3.72 -9.24
C SER A 16 29.41 -2.43 -8.47
N ALA A 17 30.36 -1.51 -8.37
CA ALA A 17 30.18 -0.21 -7.76
C ALA A 17 29.31 0.74 -8.60
N LEU A 18 29.36 0.65 -9.93
CA LEU A 18 28.52 1.45 -10.83
C LEU A 18 27.08 0.90 -10.93
N GLY A 19 26.89 -0.42 -10.81
CA GLY A 19 25.57 -1.06 -10.79
C GLY A 19 24.76 -0.72 -9.52
N VAL A 20 25.43 -0.55 -8.38
CA VAL A 20 24.76 -0.19 -7.11
C VAL A 20 24.36 1.29 -7.05
N GLN A 21 25.01 2.17 -7.83
CA GLN A 21 24.67 3.61 -7.82
C GLN A 21 23.46 3.97 -8.69
N ALA A 22 23.00 3.11 -9.60
CA ALA A 22 21.91 3.43 -10.52
C ALA A 22 20.51 3.30 -9.89
N LEU A 23 20.40 2.74 -8.67
CA LEU A 23 19.12 2.43 -8.01
C LEU A 23 18.97 3.09 -6.64
N ALA A 24 19.92 3.89 -6.20
CA ALA A 24 19.79 4.60 -4.93
C ALA A 24 18.77 5.74 -5.07
N VAL A 25 17.67 5.64 -4.38
CA VAL A 25 16.75 6.77 -4.19
C VAL A 25 17.56 7.91 -3.57
N ASN A 26 17.61 9.06 -4.25
CA ASN A 26 18.32 10.22 -3.72
C ASN A 26 17.44 10.97 -2.72
N ALA A 27 17.73 10.86 -1.44
CA ALA A 27 16.95 11.50 -0.39
C ALA A 27 16.80 13.02 -0.57
N GLY A 28 17.78 13.69 -1.23
CA GLY A 28 17.73 15.13 -1.50
C GLY A 28 16.55 15.55 -2.40
N ASP A 29 16.08 14.65 -3.28
CA ASP A 29 14.95 14.92 -4.18
C ASP A 29 13.60 14.97 -3.43
N TYR A 30 13.59 14.53 -2.18
CA TYR A 30 12.43 14.44 -1.29
C TYR A 30 12.60 15.26 0.00
N ALA A 31 13.51 16.24 0.02
CA ALA A 31 13.81 17.05 1.21
C ALA A 31 12.62 17.90 1.69
N ALA A 32 11.63 18.15 0.82
CA ALA A 32 10.42 18.91 1.15
C ALA A 32 9.29 18.08 1.79
N LEU A 33 9.43 16.75 1.93
CA LEU A 33 8.41 15.91 2.56
C LEU A 33 8.31 16.26 4.05
N PRO A 34 7.11 16.54 4.61
CA PRO A 34 6.97 17.06 5.96
C PRO A 34 6.93 16.00 7.06
N TYR A 35 6.87 14.71 6.72
CA TYR A 35 6.55 13.61 7.62
C TYR A 35 7.62 13.37 8.68
N LYS A 36 7.17 13.20 9.94
CA LYS A 36 8.02 12.98 11.12
C LYS A 36 7.74 11.68 11.85
N ASN A 37 6.57 11.05 11.61
CA ASN A 37 6.18 9.80 12.23
C ASN A 37 5.64 8.86 11.16
N TYR A 38 6.48 7.95 10.72
CA TYR A 38 6.14 6.99 9.69
C TYR A 38 5.81 5.63 10.29
N CYS A 39 4.59 5.13 10.05
CA CYS A 39 4.18 3.77 10.38
C CYS A 39 3.94 2.97 9.09
N TYR A 40 4.51 1.78 8.97
CA TYR A 40 4.21 0.92 7.85
C TYR A 40 3.55 -0.39 8.28
N LEU A 41 2.40 -0.68 7.65
CA LEU A 41 1.58 -1.85 7.85
C LEU A 41 1.71 -2.75 6.62
N GLY A 42 1.75 -4.06 6.82
CA GLY A 42 1.81 -4.91 5.64
C GLY A 42 2.25 -6.34 5.89
N ASP A 43 2.43 -7.02 4.79
CA ASP A 43 2.83 -8.41 4.73
C ASP A 43 4.35 -8.59 4.48
N SER A 44 4.73 -9.72 3.90
CA SER A 44 6.11 -10.05 3.58
C SER A 44 6.81 -9.07 2.65
N ILE A 45 6.08 -8.42 1.74
CA ILE A 45 6.67 -7.44 0.81
C ILE A 45 7.00 -6.16 1.57
N SER A 46 6.07 -5.64 2.38
CA SER A 46 6.33 -4.48 3.24
C SER A 46 7.43 -4.76 4.27
N TRP A 47 7.51 -6.00 4.75
CA TRP A 47 8.55 -6.43 5.69
C TRP A 47 9.92 -6.56 5.01
N GLY A 48 9.99 -6.91 3.71
CA GLY A 48 11.23 -7.11 2.95
C GLY A 48 11.71 -8.55 2.93
N TYR A 49 10.79 -9.53 2.92
CA TYR A 49 11.12 -10.95 2.84
C TYR A 49 11.95 -11.26 1.59
N GLY A 50 13.04 -11.97 1.78
CA GLY A 50 13.97 -12.34 0.73
C GLY A 50 15.25 -11.50 0.70
N LEU A 51 15.25 -10.29 1.26
CA LEU A 51 16.42 -9.40 1.25
C LEU A 51 17.47 -9.80 2.28
N ASP A 52 17.08 -10.36 3.42
CA ASP A 52 17.99 -10.84 4.46
C ASP A 52 17.58 -12.25 4.94
N PRO A 53 18.19 -13.32 4.41
CA PRO A 53 17.86 -14.70 4.78
C PRO A 53 18.00 -15.00 6.28
N ASN A 54 18.86 -14.26 7.00
CA ASN A 54 19.01 -14.45 8.44
C ASN A 54 17.80 -13.90 9.19
N MET A 55 17.36 -12.69 8.85
CA MET A 55 16.14 -12.09 9.42
C MET A 55 14.91 -12.90 9.02
N ASP A 56 14.81 -13.38 7.78
CA ASP A 56 13.72 -14.23 7.31
C ASP A 56 13.53 -15.49 8.17
N ASN A 57 14.60 -16.06 8.66
CA ASN A 57 14.56 -17.28 9.47
C ASN A 57 14.19 -17.02 10.94
N HIS A 58 14.53 -15.85 11.48
CA HIS A 58 14.43 -15.56 12.92
C HIS A 58 13.37 -14.51 13.27
N ASP A 59 13.22 -13.48 12.44
CA ASP A 59 12.48 -12.26 12.81
C ASP A 59 11.24 -11.97 11.93
N LYS A 60 10.97 -12.76 10.89
CA LYS A 60 9.93 -12.47 9.87
C LYS A 60 8.50 -12.23 10.40
N PHE A 61 8.22 -12.62 11.64
CA PHE A 61 6.95 -12.37 12.31
C PHE A 61 7.02 -11.23 13.34
N SER A 62 8.20 -10.63 13.54
CA SER A 62 8.38 -9.51 14.46
C SER A 62 7.79 -8.23 13.88
N LEU A 63 7.09 -7.45 14.72
CA LEU A 63 6.50 -6.16 14.35
C LEU A 63 7.39 -4.97 14.73
N ASP A 64 8.63 -5.18 15.15
CA ASP A 64 9.55 -4.14 15.60
C ASP A 64 10.88 -4.14 14.84
N LYS A 65 10.95 -4.89 13.73
CA LYS A 65 12.16 -5.08 12.94
C LYS A 65 12.04 -4.42 11.57
N ARG A 66 13.15 -3.89 11.11
CA ARG A 66 13.31 -3.33 9.76
C ARG A 66 14.29 -4.20 8.99
N VAL A 67 13.93 -4.58 7.78
CA VAL A 67 14.82 -5.29 6.85
C VAL A 67 15.50 -4.27 5.94
N PRO A 68 16.83 -4.13 6.01
CA PRO A 68 17.55 -3.17 5.19
C PRO A 68 17.30 -3.38 3.70
N GLY A 69 16.96 -2.30 2.99
CA GLY A 69 16.69 -2.32 1.56
C GLY A 69 15.26 -2.71 1.18
N SER A 70 14.37 -3.01 2.14
CA SER A 70 12.93 -3.08 1.84
C SER A 70 12.41 -1.72 1.39
N PHE A 71 11.33 -1.68 0.61
CA PHE A 71 10.80 -0.40 0.16
C PHE A 71 10.39 0.51 1.33
N THR A 72 9.90 -0.08 2.41
CA THR A 72 9.55 0.62 3.65
C THR A 72 10.78 1.17 4.37
N ASP A 73 11.89 0.41 4.36
CA ASP A 73 13.16 0.85 4.92
C ASP A 73 13.80 1.97 4.09
N ILE A 74 13.71 1.91 2.76
CA ILE A 74 14.18 2.99 1.87
C ILE A 74 13.41 4.28 2.14
N ILE A 75 12.06 4.23 2.22
CA ILE A 75 11.22 5.39 2.56
C ILE A 75 11.60 5.92 3.94
N ALA A 76 11.72 5.03 4.94
CA ALA A 76 12.14 5.39 6.27
C ALA A 76 13.48 6.12 6.29
N GLY A 77 14.48 5.61 5.58
CA GLY A 77 15.81 6.23 5.47
C GLY A 77 15.77 7.64 4.87
N VAL A 78 14.94 7.87 3.85
CA VAL A 78 14.72 9.21 3.26
C VAL A 78 14.12 10.17 4.29
N LEU A 79 13.10 9.75 5.03
CA LEU A 79 12.43 10.59 6.02
C LEU A 79 13.31 10.83 7.26
N GLU A 80 14.04 9.82 7.73
CA GLU A 80 15.01 9.95 8.81
C GLU A 80 16.13 10.94 8.45
N GLN A 81 16.68 10.82 7.23
CA GLN A 81 17.75 11.71 6.76
C GLN A 81 17.29 13.15 6.62
N ASN A 82 16.09 13.38 6.10
CA ASN A 82 15.59 14.72 5.80
C ASN A 82 14.95 15.40 7.02
N ASN A 83 14.23 14.66 7.84
CA ASN A 83 13.38 15.21 8.90
C ASN A 83 13.67 14.68 10.30
N GLY A 84 14.57 13.69 10.44
CA GLY A 84 14.76 12.98 11.69
C GLY A 84 13.50 12.18 12.11
N ALA A 85 12.79 11.62 11.13
CA ALA A 85 11.53 10.94 11.39
C ALA A 85 11.67 9.74 12.35
N THR A 86 10.65 9.53 13.16
CA THR A 86 10.48 8.30 13.94
C THR A 86 9.77 7.26 13.07
N VAL A 87 10.24 6.02 13.06
CA VAL A 87 9.72 4.96 12.23
C VAL A 87 9.17 3.82 13.07
N HIS A 88 7.95 3.40 12.78
CA HIS A 88 7.23 2.32 13.46
C HIS A 88 6.99 1.15 12.51
N PRO A 89 7.84 0.11 12.55
CA PRO A 89 7.69 -1.07 11.71
C PRO A 89 6.58 -1.98 12.25
N ALA A 90 5.47 -2.05 11.52
CA ALA A 90 4.34 -2.89 11.88
C ALA A 90 3.93 -3.85 10.74
N ALA A 91 4.86 -4.20 9.85
CA ALA A 91 4.67 -5.25 8.85
C ALA A 91 5.16 -6.60 9.37
N SER A 92 4.47 -7.68 8.98
CA SER A 92 4.84 -9.04 9.37
C SER A 92 4.60 -10.01 8.21
N SER A 93 5.57 -10.87 7.92
CA SER A 93 5.49 -11.82 6.81
C SER A 93 4.27 -12.73 6.93
N GLY A 94 3.55 -12.94 5.82
CA GLY A 94 2.37 -13.78 5.77
C GLY A 94 1.09 -13.15 6.34
N SER A 95 1.12 -11.89 6.78
CA SER A 95 -0.06 -11.20 7.32
C SER A 95 -1.14 -11.00 6.28
N ARG A 96 -2.40 -11.05 6.75
CA ARG A 96 -3.61 -10.90 5.96
C ARG A 96 -4.43 -9.71 6.47
N LEU A 97 -5.37 -9.25 5.68
CA LEU A 97 -6.34 -8.23 6.05
C LEU A 97 -7.14 -8.62 7.30
N CYS A 98 -7.60 -9.88 7.37
CA CYS A 98 -8.32 -10.38 8.55
C CYS A 98 -7.47 -10.36 9.82
N ASP A 99 -6.17 -10.58 9.71
CA ASP A 99 -5.24 -10.54 10.84
C ASP A 99 -5.09 -9.10 11.38
N TYR A 100 -4.96 -8.10 10.49
CA TYR A 100 -4.90 -6.68 10.89
C TYR A 100 -6.24 -6.17 11.42
N ARG A 101 -7.35 -6.62 10.87
CA ARG A 101 -8.66 -6.30 11.42
C ARG A 101 -8.78 -6.78 12.87
N ILE A 102 -8.40 -8.03 13.16
CA ILE A 102 -8.37 -8.57 14.53
C ILE A 102 -7.44 -7.73 15.40
N LEU A 103 -6.25 -7.39 14.89
CA LEU A 103 -5.26 -6.59 15.62
C LEU A 103 -5.82 -5.23 16.02
N PHE A 104 -6.42 -4.49 15.09
CA PHE A 104 -6.98 -3.17 15.34
C PHE A 104 -8.18 -3.22 16.27
N GLU A 105 -9.16 -4.10 15.99
CA GLU A 105 -10.36 -4.20 16.83
C GLU A 105 -10.02 -4.58 18.28
N ARG A 106 -9.05 -5.47 18.50
CA ARG A 106 -8.56 -5.81 19.85
C ARG A 106 -7.79 -4.65 20.47
N GLY A 107 -6.89 -4.01 19.74
CA GLY A 107 -6.11 -2.87 20.23
C GLY A 107 -6.97 -1.65 20.55
N MET A 108 -8.12 -1.48 19.90
CA MET A 108 -9.12 -0.47 20.21
C MET A 108 -10.07 -0.87 21.36
N GLY A 109 -10.02 -2.13 21.81
CA GLY A 109 -10.89 -2.62 22.87
C GLY A 109 -12.32 -2.86 22.43
N VAL A 110 -12.53 -3.24 21.16
CA VAL A 110 -13.86 -3.62 20.67
C VAL A 110 -14.38 -4.82 21.46
N GLU A 111 -15.61 -4.75 21.96
CA GLU A 111 -16.18 -5.77 22.87
C GLU A 111 -16.24 -7.18 22.25
N ASN A 112 -16.61 -7.25 20.97
CA ASN A 112 -16.64 -8.50 20.20
C ASN A 112 -15.80 -8.32 18.92
N PRO A 113 -14.46 -8.43 19.02
CA PRO A 113 -13.59 -8.25 17.88
C PRO A 113 -13.85 -9.33 16.84
N TYR A 114 -13.64 -8.97 15.58
CA TYR A 114 -13.72 -9.89 14.46
C TYR A 114 -12.91 -11.16 14.75
N ASP A 115 -13.50 -12.30 14.45
CA ASP A 115 -12.84 -13.60 14.49
C ASP A 115 -13.21 -14.39 13.23
N ARG A 116 -12.21 -14.97 12.59
CA ARG A 116 -12.43 -15.77 11.39
C ARG A 116 -12.71 -17.22 11.80
N ALA A 117 -13.97 -17.62 11.74
CA ALA A 117 -14.34 -19.02 11.96
C ALA A 117 -13.66 -19.93 10.92
N ASN A 118 -13.17 -21.09 11.38
CA ASN A 118 -12.53 -22.11 10.53
C ASN A 118 -11.31 -21.60 9.74
N ASP A 119 -10.51 -20.73 10.34
CA ASP A 119 -9.31 -20.20 9.72
C ASP A 119 -8.19 -21.26 9.66
N TRP A 120 -8.25 -22.11 8.65
CA TRP A 120 -7.24 -23.16 8.44
C TRP A 120 -5.85 -22.56 8.29
N TYR A 121 -5.70 -21.48 7.50
CA TYR A 121 -4.42 -20.83 7.25
C TYR A 121 -3.84 -20.21 8.53
N GLY A 122 -4.65 -19.48 9.30
CA GLY A 122 -4.23 -18.91 10.59
C GLY A 122 -3.86 -19.96 11.63
N ASN A 123 -4.59 -21.08 11.66
CA ASN A 123 -4.31 -22.18 12.58
C ASN A 123 -2.99 -22.91 12.26
N ARG A 124 -2.48 -22.81 11.03
CA ARG A 124 -1.17 -23.37 10.62
C ARG A 124 0.02 -22.45 10.93
N HIS A 125 -0.25 -21.20 11.30
CA HIS A 125 0.77 -20.22 11.66
C HIS A 125 0.47 -19.60 13.04
N PRO A 126 0.37 -20.41 14.11
CA PRO A 126 -0.05 -19.93 15.42
C PRO A 126 0.91 -18.91 16.02
N GLU A 127 2.22 -19.05 15.75
CA GLU A 127 3.25 -18.12 16.21
C GLU A 127 3.03 -16.70 15.67
N ARG A 128 2.74 -16.56 14.37
CA ARG A 128 2.41 -15.28 13.75
C ARG A 128 1.12 -14.70 14.31
N THR A 129 0.07 -15.52 14.35
CA THR A 129 -1.25 -15.10 14.84
C THR A 129 -1.15 -14.59 16.28
N GLU A 130 -0.33 -15.23 17.11
CA GLU A 130 -0.13 -14.81 18.49
C GLU A 130 0.61 -13.48 18.60
N VAL A 131 1.69 -13.28 17.83
CA VAL A 131 2.39 -11.98 17.76
C VAL A 131 1.42 -10.86 17.38
N LEU A 132 0.62 -11.03 16.35
CA LEU A 132 -0.37 -10.04 15.92
C LEU A 132 -1.42 -9.77 17.00
N ARG A 133 -1.89 -10.81 17.70
CA ARG A 133 -2.87 -10.67 18.79
C ARG A 133 -2.33 -9.89 19.98
N GLN A 134 -1.06 -10.09 20.33
CA GLN A 134 -0.42 -9.43 21.48
C GLN A 134 -0.01 -7.98 21.17
N SER A 135 0.22 -7.65 19.92
CA SER A 135 0.76 -6.36 19.50
C SER A 135 -0.30 -5.27 19.26
N GLY A 136 -1.60 -5.58 19.37
CA GLY A 136 -2.67 -4.66 19.00
C GLY A 136 -2.58 -3.29 19.65
N ASN A 137 -2.36 -3.21 20.97
CA ASN A 137 -2.23 -1.94 21.66
C ASN A 137 -1.05 -1.10 21.18
N GLN A 138 0.08 -1.75 20.91
CA GLN A 138 1.29 -1.10 20.43
C GLN A 138 1.10 -0.55 19.00
N VAL A 139 0.58 -1.37 18.10
CA VAL A 139 0.37 -0.96 16.71
C VAL A 139 -0.70 0.14 16.63
N VAL A 140 -1.77 0.06 17.42
CA VAL A 140 -2.78 1.12 17.50
C VAL A 140 -2.16 2.45 18.00
N SER A 141 -1.22 2.41 18.97
CA SER A 141 -0.49 3.62 19.39
C SER A 141 0.35 4.18 18.24
N TRP A 142 1.11 3.35 17.56
CA TRP A 142 1.95 3.77 16.44
C TRP A 142 1.14 4.39 15.29
N VAL A 143 -0.01 3.80 14.96
CA VAL A 143 -0.91 4.35 13.93
C VAL A 143 -1.46 5.71 14.36
N ARG A 144 -1.84 5.91 15.64
CA ARG A 144 -2.33 7.20 16.14
C ARG A 144 -1.28 8.31 16.12
N GLU A 145 -0.02 7.97 16.27
CA GLU A 145 1.10 8.91 16.28
C GLU A 145 1.60 9.25 14.87
N ALA A 146 1.23 8.44 13.87
CA ALA A 146 1.72 8.57 12.51
C ALA A 146 1.13 9.79 11.80
N ASP A 147 1.97 10.46 11.02
CA ASP A 147 1.59 11.46 10.01
C ASP A 147 1.71 10.90 8.58
N LEU A 148 2.40 9.76 8.42
CA LEU A 148 2.44 8.96 7.21
C LEU A 148 2.23 7.49 7.54
N ILE A 149 1.36 6.82 6.79
CA ILE A 149 1.15 5.38 6.87
C ILE A 149 1.27 4.78 5.47
N THR A 150 2.10 3.74 5.29
CA THR A 150 2.01 2.88 4.11
C THR A 150 1.35 1.56 4.48
N LEU A 151 0.49 1.04 3.60
CA LEU A 151 -0.25 -0.20 3.78
C LEU A 151 -0.19 -1.06 2.52
N GLN A 152 0.26 -2.30 2.66
CA GLN A 152 0.24 -3.31 1.58
C GLN A 152 -0.20 -4.66 2.15
N LEU A 153 -1.46 -5.02 1.95
CA LEU A 153 -2.10 -6.22 2.49
C LEU A 153 -3.08 -6.83 1.48
N GLY A 154 -3.23 -8.15 1.49
CA GLY A 154 -4.27 -8.87 0.75
C GLY A 154 -3.78 -9.99 -0.16
N ILE A 155 -2.51 -10.02 -0.58
CA ILE A 155 -2.01 -11.14 -1.40
C ILE A 155 -2.06 -12.47 -0.64
N ASN A 156 -1.81 -12.45 0.67
CA ASN A 156 -1.92 -13.65 1.52
C ASN A 156 -3.37 -14.08 1.73
N ASP A 157 -4.31 -13.13 1.72
CA ASP A 157 -5.74 -13.44 1.71
C ASP A 157 -6.14 -14.15 0.41
N LEU A 158 -5.68 -13.63 -0.76
CA LEU A 158 -5.90 -14.27 -2.07
C LEU A 158 -5.28 -15.67 -2.13
N THR A 159 -4.06 -15.82 -1.62
CA THR A 159 -3.38 -17.12 -1.54
C THR A 159 -4.16 -18.10 -0.66
N ALA A 160 -4.59 -17.66 0.52
CA ALA A 160 -5.40 -18.48 1.41
C ALA A 160 -6.75 -18.87 0.77
N ALA A 161 -7.40 -17.94 0.08
CA ALA A 161 -8.65 -18.19 -0.63
C ALA A 161 -8.49 -19.23 -1.74
N LEU A 162 -7.41 -19.16 -2.53
CA LEU A 162 -7.11 -20.15 -3.56
C LEU A 162 -6.85 -21.53 -2.95
N VAL A 163 -6.02 -21.60 -1.91
CA VAL A 163 -5.70 -22.85 -1.20
C VAL A 163 -6.96 -23.45 -0.57
N ASN A 164 -7.80 -22.66 0.08
CA ASN A 164 -9.09 -23.11 0.64
C ASN A 164 -10.01 -23.66 -0.45
N SER A 165 -10.06 -23.00 -1.61
CA SER A 165 -10.89 -23.41 -2.74
C SER A 165 -10.44 -24.75 -3.33
N LEU A 166 -9.13 -24.96 -3.43
CA LEU A 166 -8.55 -26.25 -3.86
C LEU A 166 -8.79 -27.36 -2.82
N TYR A 167 -8.60 -27.07 -1.55
CA TYR A 167 -8.86 -28.02 -0.46
C TYR A 167 -10.32 -28.46 -0.43
N ALA A 168 -11.26 -27.56 -0.64
CA ALA A 168 -12.70 -27.86 -0.67
C ALA A 168 -13.09 -28.86 -1.78
N THR A 169 -12.24 -29.06 -2.80
CA THR A 169 -12.46 -30.10 -3.82
C THR A 169 -12.22 -31.53 -3.33
N GLY A 170 -11.50 -31.69 -2.22
CA GLY A 170 -11.02 -32.98 -1.73
C GLY A 170 -9.88 -33.60 -2.54
N LEU A 171 -9.39 -32.93 -3.60
CA LEU A 171 -8.25 -33.37 -4.43
C LEU A 171 -6.91 -32.94 -3.85
N VAL A 172 -6.92 -31.90 -3.04
CA VAL A 172 -5.72 -31.34 -2.41
C VAL A 172 -5.80 -31.59 -0.91
N ASP A 173 -4.88 -32.39 -0.40
CA ASP A 173 -4.69 -32.65 1.01
C ASP A 173 -3.53 -31.78 1.53
N LEU A 174 -3.86 -30.77 2.32
CA LEU A 174 -2.91 -29.78 2.80
C LEU A 174 -1.95 -30.35 3.87
N ASP A 175 -2.38 -31.37 4.62
CA ASP A 175 -1.50 -32.07 5.56
C ASP A 175 -0.45 -32.86 4.82
N LYS A 176 -0.85 -33.50 3.72
CA LYS A 176 0.07 -34.21 2.83
C LYS A 176 1.06 -33.25 2.15
N ILE A 177 0.59 -32.08 1.71
CA ILE A 177 1.48 -31.04 1.17
C ILE A 177 2.53 -30.65 2.19
N GLN A 178 2.13 -30.37 3.44
CA GLN A 178 3.07 -29.98 4.50
C GLN A 178 4.07 -31.12 4.81
N GLN A 179 3.60 -32.35 4.89
CA GLN A 179 4.46 -33.51 5.12
C GLN A 179 5.49 -33.67 3.99
N LEU A 180 5.06 -33.63 2.74
CA LEU A 180 5.93 -33.81 1.57
C LEU A 180 6.90 -32.65 1.41
N SER A 181 6.49 -31.40 1.71
CA SER A 181 7.39 -30.24 1.65
C SER A 181 8.59 -30.34 2.58
N LEU A 182 8.46 -31.08 3.67
CA LEU A 182 9.53 -31.30 4.65
C LEU A 182 10.41 -32.50 4.33
N SER A 183 9.88 -33.53 3.63
CA SER A 183 10.52 -34.83 3.48
C SER A 183 10.92 -35.18 2.05
N ASP A 184 10.11 -34.82 1.05
CA ASP A 184 10.30 -35.23 -0.34
C ASP A 184 9.70 -34.22 -1.34
N PRO A 185 10.46 -33.17 -1.70
CA PRO A 185 10.01 -32.13 -2.62
C PRO A 185 9.64 -32.66 -4.03
N SER A 186 10.27 -33.75 -4.51
CA SER A 186 9.97 -34.31 -5.83
C SER A 186 8.59 -34.97 -5.85
N THR A 187 8.28 -35.75 -4.82
CA THR A 187 6.95 -36.35 -4.64
C THR A 187 5.87 -35.30 -4.43
N LEU A 188 6.21 -34.18 -3.77
CA LEU A 188 5.29 -33.03 -3.66
C LEU A 188 4.97 -32.43 -5.02
N ALA A 189 5.98 -32.23 -5.88
CA ALA A 189 5.78 -31.74 -7.23
C ALA A 189 4.82 -32.62 -8.03
N ASP A 190 5.03 -33.91 -8.02
CA ASP A 190 4.17 -34.88 -8.72
C ASP A 190 2.74 -34.89 -8.14
N TYR A 191 2.61 -34.80 -6.82
CA TYR A 191 1.32 -34.72 -6.14
C TYR A 191 0.53 -33.48 -6.54
N LEU A 192 1.16 -32.29 -6.47
CA LEU A 192 0.53 -31.02 -6.85
C LEU A 192 0.17 -30.99 -8.33
N THR A 193 1.09 -31.45 -9.21
CA THR A 193 0.84 -31.56 -10.66
C THR A 193 -0.38 -32.43 -10.93
N THR A 194 -0.47 -33.59 -10.29
CA THR A 194 -1.61 -34.51 -10.45
C THR A 194 -2.90 -33.89 -9.96
N ALA A 195 -2.91 -33.29 -8.76
CA ALA A 195 -4.09 -32.65 -8.19
C ALA A 195 -4.59 -31.50 -9.06
N LEU A 196 -3.70 -30.59 -9.47
CA LEU A 196 -4.04 -29.44 -10.31
C LEU A 196 -4.49 -29.89 -11.72
N THR A 197 -3.87 -30.93 -12.29
CA THR A 197 -4.31 -31.52 -13.56
C THR A 197 -5.75 -32.01 -13.47
N ASN A 198 -6.09 -32.73 -12.40
CA ASN A 198 -7.45 -33.22 -12.17
C ASN A 198 -8.47 -32.08 -12.02
N VAL A 199 -8.08 -30.99 -11.36
CA VAL A 199 -8.91 -29.76 -11.25
C VAL A 199 -9.15 -29.16 -12.63
N CYS A 200 -8.10 -28.95 -13.43
CA CYS A 200 -8.20 -28.34 -14.75
C CYS A 200 -8.95 -29.20 -15.77
N GLN A 201 -8.87 -30.52 -15.66
CA GLN A 201 -9.55 -31.45 -16.59
C GLN A 201 -11.03 -31.69 -16.24
N SER A 202 -11.50 -31.26 -15.07
CA SER A 202 -12.88 -31.43 -14.66
C SER A 202 -13.60 -30.07 -14.59
N PRO A 203 -14.46 -29.73 -15.55
CA PRO A 203 -15.19 -28.46 -15.57
C PRO A 203 -16.02 -28.21 -14.30
N ASP A 204 -16.60 -29.25 -13.73
CA ASP A 204 -17.42 -29.17 -12.52
C ASP A 204 -16.56 -28.84 -11.29
N ILE A 205 -15.39 -29.46 -11.19
CA ILE A 205 -14.45 -29.20 -10.09
C ILE A 205 -13.87 -27.78 -10.23
N LEU A 206 -13.42 -27.41 -11.43
CA LEU A 206 -12.93 -26.05 -11.70
C LEU A 206 -14.00 -25.00 -11.43
N GLY A 207 -15.25 -25.25 -11.83
CA GLY A 207 -16.38 -24.38 -11.50
C GLY A 207 -16.64 -24.23 -10.01
N ASN A 208 -16.41 -25.29 -9.22
CA ASN A 208 -16.49 -25.22 -7.76
C ASN A 208 -15.36 -24.39 -7.16
N VAL A 209 -14.13 -24.61 -7.63
CA VAL A 209 -12.96 -23.80 -7.21
C VAL A 209 -13.21 -22.31 -7.45
N ILE A 210 -13.62 -21.94 -8.66
CA ILE A 210 -13.91 -20.53 -9.01
C ILE A 210 -15.01 -19.95 -8.13
N ARG A 211 -16.08 -20.70 -7.87
CA ARG A 211 -17.20 -20.24 -7.03
C ARG A 211 -16.79 -20.00 -5.58
N THR A 212 -16.05 -20.96 -5.00
CA THR A 212 -15.54 -20.83 -3.63
C THR A 212 -14.56 -19.67 -3.52
N PHE A 213 -13.64 -19.57 -4.47
CA PHE A 213 -12.69 -18.47 -4.53
C PHE A 213 -13.37 -17.10 -4.62
N ASN A 214 -14.38 -16.96 -5.50
CA ASN A 214 -15.13 -15.72 -5.63
C ASN A 214 -15.91 -15.35 -4.36
N SER A 215 -16.38 -16.33 -3.57
CA SER A 215 -17.02 -16.02 -2.28
C SER A 215 -16.02 -15.45 -1.27
N GLU A 216 -14.79 -15.97 -1.24
CA GLU A 216 -13.72 -15.45 -0.38
C GLU A 216 -13.30 -14.01 -0.78
N ILE A 217 -13.34 -13.65 -2.08
CA ILE A 217 -13.04 -12.30 -2.55
C ILE A 217 -13.96 -11.25 -1.91
N VAL A 218 -15.21 -11.59 -1.67
CA VAL A 218 -16.17 -10.69 -1.00
C VAL A 218 -15.69 -10.36 0.42
N ASP A 219 -15.26 -11.36 1.18
CA ASP A 219 -14.74 -11.18 2.53
C ASP A 219 -13.42 -10.43 2.55
N ILE A 220 -12.53 -10.69 1.57
CA ILE A 220 -11.26 -9.97 1.41
C ILE A 220 -11.53 -8.47 1.22
N ARG A 221 -12.46 -8.11 0.34
CA ARG A 221 -12.84 -6.71 0.10
C ARG A 221 -13.47 -6.06 1.33
N ALA A 222 -14.33 -6.78 2.05
CA ALA A 222 -14.92 -6.30 3.28
C ALA A 222 -13.84 -6.02 4.34
N ASN A 223 -12.88 -6.93 4.52
CA ASN A 223 -11.78 -6.75 5.45
C ASN A 223 -10.86 -5.58 5.03
N ALA A 224 -10.59 -5.39 3.74
CA ALA A 224 -9.79 -4.26 3.24
C ALA A 224 -10.44 -2.92 3.60
N ARG A 225 -11.76 -2.81 3.41
CA ARG A 225 -12.53 -1.61 3.77
C ARG A 225 -12.49 -1.35 5.29
N GLU A 226 -12.72 -2.36 6.13
CA GLU A 226 -12.71 -2.19 7.58
C GLU A 226 -11.30 -1.83 8.09
N VAL A 227 -10.23 -2.46 7.58
CA VAL A 227 -8.85 -2.10 7.93
C VAL A 227 -8.55 -0.64 7.59
N LEU A 228 -8.92 -0.15 6.39
CA LEU A 228 -8.72 1.25 6.02
C LEU A 228 -9.55 2.19 6.88
N LYS A 229 -10.79 1.82 7.21
CA LYS A 229 -11.64 2.59 8.11
C LYS A 229 -11.04 2.68 9.52
N ASP A 230 -10.49 1.58 10.04
CA ASP A 230 -9.83 1.57 11.34
C ASP A 230 -8.60 2.47 11.32
N VAL A 231 -7.73 2.35 10.29
CA VAL A 231 -6.54 3.18 10.12
C VAL A 231 -6.90 4.67 10.03
N THR A 232 -7.85 5.04 9.17
CA THR A 232 -8.25 6.44 9.00
C THR A 232 -9.00 7.02 10.22
N THR A 233 -9.66 6.17 10.99
CA THR A 233 -10.28 6.58 12.26
C THR A 233 -9.24 6.83 13.34
N LEU A 234 -8.19 6.01 13.39
CA LEU A 234 -7.09 6.16 14.35
C LEU A 234 -6.17 7.33 14.02
N ALA A 235 -5.95 7.60 12.73
CA ALA A 235 -5.04 8.62 12.22
C ALA A 235 -5.72 9.48 11.13
N PRO A 236 -6.72 10.31 11.49
CA PRO A 236 -7.50 11.08 10.52
C PRO A 236 -6.71 12.15 9.77
N GLU A 237 -5.60 12.60 10.34
CA GLU A 237 -4.72 13.63 9.75
C GLU A 237 -3.51 13.04 9.02
N ALA A 238 -3.27 11.73 9.12
CA ALA A 238 -2.16 11.07 8.43
C ALA A 238 -2.46 10.86 6.95
N ASP A 239 -1.47 11.00 6.10
CA ASP A 239 -1.55 10.50 4.73
C ASP A 239 -1.38 8.98 4.72
N VAL A 240 -2.35 8.27 4.18
CA VAL A 240 -2.36 6.81 4.09
C VAL A 240 -2.12 6.37 2.65
N ILE A 241 -0.98 5.77 2.39
CA ILE A 241 -0.61 5.26 1.06
C ILE A 241 -0.87 3.77 0.99
N VAL A 242 -1.87 3.37 0.20
CA VAL A 242 -2.08 1.97 -0.14
C VAL A 242 -1.21 1.62 -1.33
N VAL A 243 -0.30 0.66 -1.15
CA VAL A 243 0.64 0.24 -2.19
C VAL A 243 0.08 -0.98 -2.92
N GLY A 244 -0.05 -0.87 -4.23
CA GLY A 244 -0.50 -1.95 -5.09
C GLY A 244 0.55 -3.05 -5.23
N TYR A 245 0.08 -4.24 -5.60
CA TYR A 245 0.94 -5.39 -5.83
C TYR A 245 1.47 -5.42 -7.26
N HIS A 246 2.72 -5.86 -7.40
CA HIS A 246 3.34 -6.16 -8.67
C HIS A 246 2.79 -7.48 -9.26
N LYS A 247 3.08 -7.72 -10.52
CA LYS A 247 2.65 -8.93 -11.23
C LYS A 247 3.58 -10.11 -10.90
N ALA A 248 3.34 -10.77 -9.77
CA ALA A 248 4.21 -11.81 -9.24
C ALA A 248 4.21 -13.14 -10.03
N VAL A 249 3.24 -13.41 -10.90
CA VAL A 249 2.98 -14.78 -11.42
C VAL A 249 2.75 -14.82 -12.93
N GLN A 250 3.24 -13.84 -13.70
CA GLN A 250 2.89 -13.75 -15.14
C GLN A 250 3.37 -14.92 -16.02
N GLU A 251 4.40 -15.67 -15.62
CA GLU A 251 5.08 -16.61 -16.52
C GLU A 251 5.00 -18.09 -16.11
N LEU A 252 4.33 -18.39 -14.99
CA LEU A 252 4.23 -19.73 -14.45
C LEU A 252 3.06 -20.50 -15.06
N ARG A 253 3.11 -20.81 -16.37
CA ARG A 253 1.96 -21.41 -17.09
C ARG A 253 2.06 -22.91 -17.29
N VAL A 254 3.24 -23.48 -17.35
CA VAL A 254 3.43 -24.90 -17.66
C VAL A 254 4.26 -25.62 -16.60
N ILE A 255 3.70 -26.66 -16.00
CA ILE A 255 4.37 -27.52 -15.02
C ILE A 255 4.42 -28.95 -15.58
N GLY A 256 5.62 -29.52 -15.67
CA GLY A 256 5.76 -30.92 -16.11
C GLY A 256 5.12 -31.23 -17.46
N GLY A 257 5.00 -30.24 -18.35
CA GLY A 257 4.35 -30.35 -19.66
C GLY A 257 2.82 -30.15 -19.63
N THR A 258 2.22 -29.90 -18.46
CA THR A 258 0.79 -29.60 -18.30
C THR A 258 0.57 -28.10 -18.20
N ASP A 259 -0.39 -27.57 -18.98
CA ASP A 259 -0.78 -26.16 -18.94
C ASP A 259 -1.72 -25.87 -17.76
N PHE A 260 -1.27 -25.01 -16.85
CA PHE A 260 -2.03 -24.52 -15.69
C PHE A 260 -2.41 -23.05 -15.84
N SER A 261 -2.33 -22.48 -17.03
CA SER A 261 -2.62 -21.07 -17.30
C SER A 261 -3.93 -20.62 -16.67
N VAL A 262 -4.96 -21.45 -16.68
CA VAL A 262 -6.29 -21.13 -16.10
C VAL A 262 -6.20 -20.77 -14.62
N ILE A 263 -5.41 -21.51 -13.82
CA ILE A 263 -5.28 -21.23 -12.36
C ILE A 263 -4.47 -19.95 -12.13
N PHE A 264 -3.40 -19.78 -12.90
CA PHE A 264 -2.58 -18.57 -12.80
C PHE A 264 -3.30 -17.33 -13.33
N ASP A 265 -4.11 -17.48 -14.39
CA ASP A 265 -4.95 -16.40 -14.90
C ASP A 265 -6.02 -15.98 -13.88
N ILE A 266 -6.61 -16.93 -13.15
CA ILE A 266 -7.53 -16.64 -12.03
C ILE A 266 -6.80 -15.87 -10.92
N ALA A 267 -5.61 -16.32 -10.51
CA ALA A 267 -4.82 -15.66 -9.47
C ALA A 267 -4.41 -14.24 -9.88
N ASN A 268 -3.93 -14.07 -11.12
CA ASN A 268 -3.56 -12.76 -11.67
C ASN A 268 -4.78 -11.83 -11.79
N ALA A 269 -5.91 -12.34 -12.29
CA ALA A 269 -7.14 -11.55 -12.37
C ALA A 269 -7.63 -11.10 -10.99
N ALA A 270 -7.51 -11.96 -9.98
CA ALA A 270 -7.84 -11.61 -8.60
C ALA A 270 -6.91 -10.54 -8.04
N LEU A 271 -5.61 -10.61 -8.34
CA LEU A 271 -4.63 -9.61 -7.91
C LEU A 271 -4.88 -8.25 -8.57
N VAL A 272 -5.12 -8.23 -9.89
CA VAL A 272 -5.54 -7.00 -10.60
C VAL A 272 -6.83 -6.44 -10.00
N SER A 273 -7.82 -7.32 -9.75
CA SER A 273 -9.09 -6.92 -9.14
C SER A 273 -8.95 -6.38 -7.70
N LEU A 274 -7.95 -6.84 -6.94
CA LEU A 274 -7.63 -6.30 -5.62
C LEU A 274 -6.99 -4.91 -5.75
N ASN A 275 -6.04 -4.73 -6.67
CA ASN A 275 -5.42 -3.44 -6.96
C ASN A 275 -6.47 -2.41 -7.41
N ASP A 276 -7.35 -2.78 -8.36
CA ASP A 276 -8.44 -1.93 -8.82
C ASP A 276 -9.41 -1.58 -7.68
N TYR A 277 -9.70 -2.55 -6.80
CA TYR A 277 -10.54 -2.30 -5.63
C TYR A 277 -9.90 -1.31 -4.65
N TYR A 278 -8.60 -1.40 -4.39
CA TYR A 278 -7.89 -0.44 -3.55
C TYR A 278 -7.84 0.95 -4.18
N ALA A 279 -7.62 1.03 -5.49
CA ALA A 279 -7.67 2.31 -6.21
C ALA A 279 -9.05 2.97 -6.13
N ALA A 280 -10.13 2.18 -6.21
CA ALA A 280 -11.49 2.67 -6.02
C ALA A 280 -11.77 3.06 -4.56
N LEU A 281 -11.36 2.20 -3.61
CA LEU A 281 -11.59 2.40 -2.19
C LEU A 281 -10.86 3.64 -1.64
N ALA A 282 -9.67 3.95 -2.15
CA ALA A 282 -8.94 5.16 -1.79
C ALA A 282 -9.76 6.44 -2.03
N ASN A 283 -10.60 6.46 -3.07
CA ASN A 283 -11.47 7.62 -3.36
C ASN A 283 -12.63 7.80 -2.35
N GLU A 284 -12.88 6.83 -1.49
CA GLU A 284 -13.93 6.91 -0.47
C GLU A 284 -13.44 7.59 0.83
N PHE A 285 -12.13 7.69 1.02
CA PHE A 285 -11.48 8.28 2.19
C PHE A 285 -10.71 9.54 1.78
N GLY A 286 -10.80 10.59 2.59
CA GLY A 286 -10.21 11.89 2.26
C GLY A 286 -8.69 11.96 2.35
N ASN A 287 -8.08 11.01 3.07
CA ASN A 287 -6.64 10.96 3.35
C ASN A 287 -5.98 9.64 2.91
N VAL A 288 -6.64 8.86 2.05
CA VAL A 288 -6.11 7.61 1.49
C VAL A 288 -5.76 7.80 0.02
N TYR A 289 -4.58 7.35 -0.36
CA TYR A 289 -4.06 7.45 -1.73
C TYR A 289 -3.58 6.08 -2.19
N TYR A 290 -3.84 5.74 -3.44
CA TYR A 290 -3.37 4.48 -4.03
C TYR A 290 -2.15 4.73 -4.91
N VAL A 291 -1.10 3.92 -4.72
CA VAL A 291 0.12 3.94 -5.52
C VAL A 291 0.31 2.59 -6.19
N ASP A 292 0.27 2.56 -7.53
CA ASP A 292 0.49 1.35 -8.30
C ASP A 292 1.99 1.10 -8.54
N ALA A 293 2.40 -0.15 -8.37
CA ALA A 293 3.78 -0.59 -8.56
C ALA A 293 3.87 -1.90 -9.40
N PRO A 294 3.29 -1.94 -10.62
CA PRO A 294 3.11 -3.18 -11.36
C PRO A 294 4.40 -3.78 -11.92
N ASN A 295 5.46 -2.99 -12.04
CA ASN A 295 6.70 -3.37 -12.72
C ASN A 295 7.87 -3.60 -11.76
N ALA A 296 7.59 -3.84 -10.48
CA ALA A 296 8.64 -4.20 -9.54
C ALA A 296 9.26 -5.54 -9.96
N SER A 297 10.59 -5.59 -10.09
CA SER A 297 11.34 -6.81 -10.36
C SER A 297 11.27 -7.77 -9.17
N ILE A 298 11.38 -9.05 -9.44
CA ILE A 298 11.32 -10.13 -8.45
C ILE A 298 12.57 -10.99 -8.55
N PHE A 299 12.83 -11.80 -7.51
CA PHE A 299 14.00 -12.68 -7.48
C PHE A 299 14.00 -13.75 -8.58
N TYR A 300 12.86 -14.07 -9.19
CA TYR A 300 12.84 -14.95 -10.34
C TYR A 300 13.16 -14.17 -11.62
N GLU A 301 14.22 -14.62 -12.29
CA GLU A 301 14.53 -14.17 -13.64
C GLU A 301 13.51 -14.74 -14.65
N GLU A 302 13.29 -13.99 -15.74
CA GLU A 302 12.50 -14.43 -16.88
C GLU A 302 13.02 -15.77 -17.41
N GLY A 303 12.16 -16.78 -17.50
CA GLY A 303 12.50 -18.13 -17.96
C GLY A 303 12.80 -19.16 -16.87
N THR A 304 12.66 -18.81 -15.60
CA THR A 304 12.73 -19.79 -14.49
C THR A 304 11.59 -20.78 -14.60
N HIS A 305 11.90 -22.08 -14.76
CA HIS A 305 10.88 -23.12 -14.92
C HIS A 305 10.23 -23.49 -13.59
N LEU A 306 8.90 -23.61 -13.55
CA LEU A 306 8.14 -23.99 -12.36
C LEU A 306 8.57 -25.36 -11.76
N ILE A 307 9.17 -26.26 -12.54
CA ILE A 307 9.77 -27.52 -12.04
C ILE A 307 10.86 -27.23 -11.03
N ASP A 308 11.65 -26.18 -11.22
CA ASP A 308 12.70 -25.80 -10.26
C ASP A 308 12.10 -25.15 -9.01
N ILE A 309 10.97 -24.48 -9.16
CA ILE A 309 10.18 -23.87 -8.12
C ILE A 309 9.50 -24.91 -7.21
N VAL A 310 8.90 -25.95 -7.79
CA VAL A 310 8.19 -26.98 -7.01
C VAL A 310 9.17 -27.89 -6.29
N LYS A 311 10.39 -28.07 -6.80
CA LYS A 311 11.47 -28.75 -6.10
C LYS A 311 11.98 -28.00 -4.87
N ASP A 312 11.79 -26.67 -4.85
CA ASP A 312 12.13 -25.80 -3.74
C ASP A 312 10.98 -24.83 -3.42
N ILE A 313 10.01 -25.28 -2.62
CA ILE A 313 8.88 -24.44 -2.18
C ILE A 313 9.36 -23.19 -1.41
N LYS A 314 10.46 -23.29 -0.68
CA LYS A 314 11.05 -22.11 -0.04
C LYS A 314 11.59 -21.16 -1.09
N GLY A 315 12.25 -21.68 -2.12
CA GLY A 315 12.69 -20.91 -3.27
C GLY A 315 11.52 -20.28 -4.04
N PHE A 316 10.38 -20.95 -4.17
CA PHE A 316 9.18 -20.37 -4.77
C PHE A 316 8.66 -19.17 -4.00
N LEU A 317 8.43 -19.33 -2.69
CA LEU A 317 7.96 -18.24 -1.85
C LEU A 317 8.94 -17.05 -1.86
N TYR A 318 10.22 -17.35 -1.90
CA TYR A 318 11.28 -16.35 -2.02
C TYR A 318 11.23 -15.63 -3.38
N GLY A 319 11.13 -16.40 -4.46
CA GLY A 319 11.29 -15.91 -5.84
C GLY A 319 10.17 -14.99 -6.32
N VAL A 320 8.95 -15.07 -5.76
CA VAL A 320 7.82 -14.19 -6.12
C VAL A 320 7.85 -12.84 -5.42
N HIS A 321 8.78 -12.66 -4.46
CA HIS A 321 8.94 -11.38 -3.77
C HIS A 321 9.80 -10.43 -4.62
N PRO A 322 9.63 -9.11 -4.45
CA PRO A 322 10.50 -8.14 -5.08
C PRO A 322 11.97 -8.35 -4.65
N ASP A 323 12.87 -8.24 -5.60
CA ASP A 323 14.30 -8.16 -5.35
C ASP A 323 14.71 -6.74 -4.89
N HIS A 324 15.99 -6.47 -4.74
CA HIS A 324 16.46 -5.15 -4.33
C HIS A 324 16.04 -4.03 -5.29
N GLU A 325 16.01 -4.31 -6.60
CA GLU A 325 15.59 -3.34 -7.62
C GLU A 325 14.08 -3.13 -7.56
N GLY A 326 13.32 -4.19 -7.36
CA GLY A 326 11.88 -4.15 -7.18
C GLY A 326 11.47 -3.33 -5.95
N HIS A 327 12.15 -3.53 -4.83
CA HIS A 327 11.93 -2.72 -3.62
C HIS A 327 12.29 -1.24 -3.83
N ALA A 328 13.42 -0.95 -4.50
CA ALA A 328 13.80 0.42 -4.82
C ALA A 328 12.78 1.09 -5.77
N TYR A 329 12.27 0.34 -6.75
CA TYR A 329 11.21 0.81 -7.65
C TYR A 329 9.91 1.14 -6.88
N ILE A 330 9.45 0.26 -5.99
CA ILE A 330 8.26 0.50 -5.16
C ILE A 330 8.45 1.74 -4.29
N ALA A 331 9.61 1.86 -3.62
CA ALA A 331 9.94 3.02 -2.79
C ALA A 331 9.92 4.32 -3.60
N GLY A 332 10.52 4.34 -4.79
CA GLY A 332 10.52 5.48 -5.70
C GLY A 332 9.10 5.90 -6.08
N ARG A 333 8.22 4.93 -6.42
CA ARG A 333 6.81 5.21 -6.75
C ARG A 333 6.06 5.86 -5.58
N VAL A 334 6.27 5.36 -4.36
CA VAL A 334 5.63 5.94 -3.16
C VAL A 334 6.18 7.34 -2.88
N LEU A 335 7.49 7.53 -2.90
CA LEU A 335 8.12 8.83 -2.64
C LEU A 335 7.74 9.88 -3.69
N ASP A 336 7.64 9.51 -4.96
CA ASP A 336 7.16 10.40 -6.03
C ASP A 336 5.70 10.81 -5.78
N ALA A 337 4.85 9.87 -5.42
CA ALA A 337 3.45 10.16 -5.08
C ALA A 337 3.35 11.10 -3.87
N LEU A 338 4.15 10.87 -2.83
CA LEU A 338 4.23 11.75 -1.66
C LEU A 338 4.72 13.14 -2.01
N ARG A 339 5.75 13.26 -2.88
CA ARG A 339 6.24 14.55 -3.38
C ARG A 339 5.13 15.29 -4.13
N ASP A 340 4.44 14.62 -5.04
CA ASP A 340 3.38 15.20 -5.84
C ASP A 340 2.18 15.62 -4.97
N LEU A 341 1.83 14.82 -3.96
CA LEU A 341 0.80 15.13 -2.97
C LEU A 341 1.14 16.41 -2.18
N ASN A 342 2.40 16.56 -1.76
CA ASN A 342 2.86 17.70 -0.98
C ASN A 342 3.22 18.91 -1.85
N ALA A 343 3.38 18.75 -3.17
CA ALA A 343 3.54 19.87 -4.10
C ALA A 343 2.22 20.65 -4.31
N VAL A 344 1.08 19.99 -4.07
CA VAL A 344 -0.24 20.67 -4.13
C VAL A 344 -0.49 21.33 -2.78
N CYS A 345 -0.48 22.67 -2.78
CA CYS A 345 -0.78 23.41 -1.57
C CYS A 345 -2.20 23.12 -1.08
N ARG A 346 -2.35 22.70 0.17
CA ARG A 346 -3.65 22.40 0.80
C ARG A 346 -4.42 23.65 1.23
N HIS A 347 -3.79 24.82 1.09
CA HIS A 347 -4.36 26.12 1.48
C HIS A 347 -4.85 26.19 2.94
N GLU A 348 -4.18 25.46 3.85
CA GLU A 348 -4.56 25.41 5.27
C GLU A 348 -4.29 26.73 6.00
N HIS A 349 -3.26 27.45 5.56
CA HIS A 349 -2.90 28.73 6.12
C HIS A 349 -3.34 29.86 5.20
N THR A 350 -4.36 30.61 5.60
CA THR A 350 -4.87 31.73 4.80
C THR A 350 -4.72 33.06 5.54
N LYS A 351 -4.59 34.13 4.77
CA LYS A 351 -4.55 35.49 5.28
C LYS A 351 -5.49 36.40 4.47
N ASN A 352 -6.31 37.14 5.20
CA ASN A 352 -7.17 38.15 4.61
C ASN A 352 -6.45 39.50 4.58
N VAL A 353 -6.37 40.15 3.42
CA VAL A 353 -5.88 41.53 3.22
C VAL A 353 -7.05 42.38 2.79
N CYS A 354 -7.21 43.51 3.46
CA CYS A 354 -8.25 44.46 3.17
C CYS A 354 -7.59 45.77 2.69
N GLU A 355 -7.88 46.14 1.46
CA GLU A 355 -7.43 47.41 0.87
C GLU A 355 -8.62 48.38 0.73
N THR A 356 -8.40 49.63 1.08
CA THR A 356 -9.40 50.69 0.90
C THR A 356 -8.93 51.68 -0.12
N LYS A 357 -9.80 52.05 -1.04
CA LYS A 357 -9.55 53.08 -2.07
C LYS A 357 -10.68 54.09 -2.07
N GLU A 358 -10.33 55.38 -1.93
CA GLU A 358 -11.29 56.44 -2.09
C GLU A 358 -11.65 56.67 -3.57
N LEU A 359 -12.93 56.75 -3.84
CA LEU A 359 -13.49 57.08 -5.14
C LEU A 359 -14.29 58.38 -5.04
N PRO A 360 -14.52 59.09 -6.17
CA PRO A 360 -15.35 60.31 -6.14
C PRO A 360 -16.76 60.12 -5.61
N CYS A 361 -17.30 58.89 -5.67
CA CYS A 361 -18.65 58.54 -5.26
C CYS A 361 -18.75 57.75 -3.94
N GLY A 362 -17.62 57.42 -3.31
CA GLY A 362 -17.61 56.60 -2.10
C GLY A 362 -16.26 55.98 -1.79
N VAL A 363 -16.25 55.03 -0.84
CA VAL A 363 -15.05 54.25 -0.47
C VAL A 363 -15.20 52.83 -1.03
N GLN A 364 -14.22 52.39 -1.79
CA GLN A 364 -14.10 51.01 -2.26
C GLN A 364 -13.26 50.22 -1.25
N ILE A 365 -13.81 49.09 -0.82
CA ILE A 365 -13.11 48.09 0.03
C ILE A 365 -12.90 46.84 -0.84
N ILE A 366 -11.65 46.38 -0.93
CA ILE A 366 -11.26 45.16 -1.59
C ILE A 366 -10.75 44.21 -0.52
N THR A 367 -11.34 43.04 -0.42
CA THR A 367 -10.88 42.01 0.48
C THR A 367 -10.33 40.86 -0.36
N THR A 368 -9.09 40.48 -0.09
CA THR A 368 -8.40 39.37 -0.76
C THR A 368 -7.98 38.35 0.29
N GLU A 369 -8.44 37.14 0.14
CA GLU A 369 -7.94 36.00 0.89
C GLU A 369 -6.94 35.25 0.02
N TYR A 370 -5.74 35.06 0.51
CA TYR A 370 -4.70 34.30 -0.16
C TYR A 370 -4.05 33.29 0.78
N CYS A 371 -3.59 32.19 0.21
CA CYS A 371 -2.79 31.23 0.94
C CYS A 371 -1.42 31.81 1.27
N THR A 372 -0.99 31.73 2.52
CA THR A 372 0.34 32.24 2.94
C THR A 372 1.47 31.32 2.50
N ASP A 373 1.17 30.04 2.19
CA ASP A 373 2.17 29.05 1.83
C ASP A 373 2.55 29.10 0.34
N CYS A 374 1.56 29.26 -0.56
CA CYS A 374 1.79 29.30 -2.01
C CYS A 374 1.50 30.66 -2.66
N GLY A 375 0.88 31.59 -1.95
CA GLY A 375 0.51 32.89 -2.47
C GLY A 375 -0.74 32.94 -3.36
N GLU A 376 -1.41 31.81 -3.56
CA GLU A 376 -2.63 31.74 -4.38
C GLU A 376 -3.77 32.56 -3.77
N VAL A 377 -4.48 33.31 -4.62
CA VAL A 377 -5.68 34.05 -4.22
C VAL A 377 -6.86 33.12 -4.21
N LEU A 378 -7.38 32.82 -3.00
CA LEU A 378 -8.48 31.87 -2.80
C LEU A 378 -9.83 32.57 -2.92
N HIS A 379 -9.90 33.80 -2.40
CA HIS A 379 -11.09 34.60 -2.44
C HIS A 379 -10.79 36.07 -2.73
N TRP A 380 -11.63 36.69 -3.53
CA TRP A 380 -11.56 38.10 -3.81
C TRP A 380 -12.97 38.71 -3.74
N GLY A 381 -13.10 39.80 -2.99
CA GLY A 381 -14.34 40.55 -2.86
C GLY A 381 -14.14 42.05 -3.01
N LYS A 382 -15.11 42.74 -3.62
CA LYS A 382 -15.11 44.15 -3.80
C LYS A 382 -16.44 44.75 -3.39
N VAL A 383 -16.40 45.75 -2.48
CA VAL A 383 -17.58 46.50 -2.04
C VAL A 383 -17.31 47.98 -2.22
N VAL A 384 -18.27 48.73 -2.76
CA VAL A 384 -18.22 50.20 -2.86
C VAL A 384 -19.30 50.76 -1.94
N THR A 385 -18.89 51.53 -0.93
CA THR A 385 -19.80 52.25 -0.03
C THR A 385 -19.89 53.70 -0.44
N PRO A 386 -21.05 54.19 -0.93
CA PRO A 386 -21.23 55.58 -1.34
C PRO A 386 -21.06 56.55 -0.18
N TYR A 387 -20.55 57.76 -0.43
CA TYR A 387 -20.54 58.80 0.59
C TYR A 387 -21.97 59.16 0.97
N GLY A 388 -22.24 59.27 2.29
CA GLY A 388 -23.57 59.64 2.82
C GLY A 388 -24.49 58.50 3.17
N THR A 389 -24.07 57.25 2.98
CA THR A 389 -24.76 56.07 3.55
C THR A 389 -24.29 55.86 4.99
N TYR A 390 -25.18 56.16 5.93
CA TYR A 390 -24.96 55.79 7.33
C TYR A 390 -24.80 54.29 7.47
N THR A 391 -23.86 53.87 8.31
CA THR A 391 -23.61 52.49 8.69
C THR A 391 -24.87 51.91 9.30
N THR A 392 -25.68 51.28 8.52
CA THR A 392 -26.87 50.55 8.96
C THR A 392 -26.59 49.05 8.95
N PRO A 393 -27.40 48.20 9.60
CA PRO A 393 -27.26 46.77 9.70
C PRO A 393 -27.00 46.01 8.39
N ALA A 394 -27.20 46.64 7.23
CA ALA A 394 -26.88 46.08 5.92
C ALA A 394 -25.40 45.72 5.73
N TYR A 395 -24.47 46.36 6.44
CA TYR A 395 -23.03 46.03 6.40
C TYR A 395 -22.77 44.65 7.06
N THR A 396 -23.48 44.37 8.15
CA THR A 396 -23.38 43.09 8.88
C THR A 396 -24.04 41.95 8.07
N ILE A 397 -25.12 42.27 7.34
CA ILE A 397 -25.82 41.27 6.51
C ILE A 397 -24.99 40.96 5.25
N ASN A 398 -24.36 41.94 4.62
CA ASN A 398 -23.48 41.69 3.45
C ASN A 398 -22.25 40.88 3.82
N ASN A 399 -21.60 41.13 4.96
CA ASN A 399 -20.52 40.28 5.45
C ASN A 399 -20.95 38.84 5.77
N ALA A 400 -22.13 38.68 6.37
CA ALA A 400 -22.70 37.35 6.64
C ALA A 400 -23.03 36.62 5.34
N VAL A 401 -23.61 37.32 4.34
CA VAL A 401 -23.94 36.76 3.03
C VAL A 401 -22.65 36.40 2.26
N THR A 402 -21.64 37.26 2.26
CA THR A 402 -20.35 36.98 1.60
C THR A 402 -19.64 35.80 2.24
N THR A 403 -19.68 35.67 3.58
CA THR A 403 -19.11 34.53 4.29
C THR A 403 -19.88 33.23 3.99
N VAL A 404 -21.21 33.28 3.91
CA VAL A 404 -22.04 32.13 3.56
C VAL A 404 -21.84 31.68 2.11
N PHE A 405 -21.82 32.63 1.15
CA PHE A 405 -21.54 32.31 -0.26
C PHE A 405 -20.10 31.88 -0.50
N GLY A 406 -19.13 32.43 0.24
CA GLY A 406 -17.73 31.99 0.24
C GLY A 406 -17.60 30.52 0.66
N ASN A 407 -18.27 30.14 1.73
CA ASN A 407 -18.28 28.75 2.21
C ASN A 407 -19.00 27.79 1.25
N ILE A 408 -20.08 28.24 0.60
CA ILE A 408 -20.79 27.45 -0.44
C ILE A 408 -19.89 27.28 -1.66
N HIS A 409 -19.13 28.31 -2.09
CA HIS A 409 -18.20 28.19 -3.22
C HIS A 409 -17.04 27.28 -2.93
N ARG A 410 -16.53 27.24 -1.69
CA ARG A 410 -15.47 26.32 -1.27
C ARG A 410 -15.93 24.86 -1.36
N VAL A 411 -17.14 24.58 -0.85
CA VAL A 411 -17.75 23.24 -0.92
C VAL A 411 -18.03 22.83 -2.38
N VAL A 412 -18.56 23.74 -3.20
CA VAL A 412 -18.85 23.49 -4.62
C VAL A 412 -17.53 23.37 -5.43
N GLY A 413 -16.49 24.15 -5.12
CA GLY A 413 -15.17 24.08 -5.75
C GLY A 413 -14.49 22.75 -5.49
N HIS A 414 -14.55 22.21 -4.28
CA HIS A 414 -14.04 20.87 -3.96
C HIS A 414 -14.82 19.75 -4.66
N ILE A 415 -16.15 19.89 -4.82
CA ILE A 415 -16.97 18.90 -5.51
C ILE A 415 -16.70 18.90 -7.02
N PHE A 416 -16.54 20.08 -7.64
CA PHE A 416 -16.33 20.19 -9.10
C PHE A 416 -14.86 20.12 -9.52
N GLY A 417 -13.90 20.54 -8.68
CA GLY A 417 -12.47 20.36 -8.93
C GLY A 417 -12.05 18.90 -9.00
N GLY A 418 -12.65 18.05 -8.15
CA GLY A 418 -12.46 16.59 -8.22
C GLY A 418 -13.04 15.94 -9.49
N LEU A 419 -14.12 16.49 -10.04
CA LEU A 419 -14.74 15.98 -11.26
C LEU A 419 -13.96 16.33 -12.54
N THR A 420 -13.31 17.48 -12.60
CA THR A 420 -12.50 17.87 -13.77
C THR A 420 -11.21 17.06 -13.90
N GLN A 421 -10.61 16.60 -12.82
CA GLN A 421 -9.46 15.68 -12.88
C GLN A 421 -9.83 14.25 -13.32
N ALA A 422 -11.07 13.83 -13.10
CA ALA A 422 -11.54 12.52 -13.53
C ALA A 422 -11.86 12.42 -15.05
N PHE A 423 -11.99 13.53 -15.74
CA PHE A 423 -12.32 13.58 -17.19
C PHE A 423 -11.16 13.99 -18.11
N THR A 424 -9.96 14.24 -17.57
CA THR A 424 -8.77 14.65 -18.35
C THR A 424 -7.60 13.66 -18.29
N LYS A 425 -7.86 12.41 -17.89
CA LYS A 425 -6.87 11.33 -18.04
C LYS A 425 -7.45 10.19 -18.86
#